data_27562d5ef8b519452df6a245ea3a3105
#
_entry.id   27562d5ef8b519452df6a245ea3a3105
#
_cell.length_a   1.000
_cell.length_b   1.000
_cell.length_c   1.000
_cell.angle_alpha   90.00
_cell.angle_beta   90.00
_cell.angle_gamma   90.00
#
_symmetry.space_group_name_H-M   'P 1'
#
loop_
_entity.id
_entity.type
_entity.pdbx_description
1 polymer ?
#
loop_
_entity_poly.entity_id
_entity_poly.type
_entity_poly.pdbx_seq_one_letter_code
_entity_poly.pdbx_strand_id
1 'polypeptide(L)'
;SERITSLSGVKEVLDEKIEKYYKLESDMVFNEKLHIKIEDAERDLDNWRKSIKILLSGKSDMTSALARLDSKKETIDENVKKIQKLESRYAAYKYFIEAVQRDGVPYELITKALPVVEGAVNDILAQIVDFQILFEMDGKNINCHIVYDEDNIWPLELSSGMERFISSLAIRVGLINVSSLPASNFLAIDEGWGTMDSENLNSVYNLFQFLKSQFKFTMIISHIDTMRDAVDTLLDIKKVDGFSSVSS
;
A
#
# COMPACT_ATOMS: atom_id res chain seq x y z
N SER A 1 71.71 -115.43 18.88
CA SER A 1 70.29 -115.17 18.64
C SER A 1 69.75 -113.98 19.43
N GLU A 2 70.15 -113.79 20.70
CA GLU A 2 69.65 -112.72 21.62
C GLU A 2 70.01 -111.30 21.20
N ARG A 3 71.18 -111.13 20.58
CA ARG A 3 71.66 -109.76 20.15
C ARG A 3 70.90 -109.23 18.96
N ILE A 4 70.35 -110.07 18.10
CA ILE A 4 69.51 -109.67 16.93
C ILE A 4 68.12 -109.23 17.39
N THR A 5 67.57 -109.98 18.38
CA THR A 5 66.26 -109.65 18.95
C THR A 5 66.28 -108.30 19.71
N SER A 6 67.39 -108.04 20.46
CA SER A 6 67.60 -106.78 21.17
C SER A 6 67.78 -105.62 20.19
N LEU A 7 68.52 -105.79 19.10
CA LEU A 7 68.68 -104.74 18.05
C LEU A 7 67.40 -104.50 17.25
N SER A 8 66.58 -105.51 17.04
CA SER A 8 65.24 -105.41 16.40
C SER A 8 64.30 -104.57 17.27
N GLY A 9 64.29 -104.78 18.60
CA GLY A 9 63.46 -104.00 19.52
C GLY A 9 63.93 -102.52 19.64
N VAL A 10 65.27 -102.29 19.61
CA VAL A 10 65.79 -100.94 19.59
C VAL A 10 65.43 -100.24 18.28
N LYS A 11 65.48 -100.96 17.18
CA LYS A 11 65.08 -100.40 15.88
C LYS A 11 63.59 -100.01 15.85
N GLU A 12 62.72 -100.83 16.36
CA GLU A 12 61.27 -100.58 16.41
C GLU A 12 60.94 -99.31 17.27
N VAL A 13 61.60 -99.23 18.43
CA VAL A 13 61.45 -98.00 19.29
C VAL A 13 62.02 -96.75 18.63
N LEU A 14 63.08 -96.83 17.85
CA LEU A 14 63.65 -95.76 17.10
C LEU A 14 62.73 -95.38 15.93
N ASP A 15 62.20 -96.33 15.21
CA ASP A 15 61.26 -96.07 14.10
C ASP A 15 59.97 -95.37 14.61
N GLU A 16 59.42 -95.82 15.74
CA GLU A 16 58.27 -95.10 16.37
C GLU A 16 58.62 -93.71 16.79
N LYS A 17 59.83 -93.44 17.33
CA LYS A 17 60.29 -92.10 17.69
C LYS A 17 60.46 -91.24 16.45
N ILE A 18 60.99 -91.74 15.39
CA ILE A 18 61.17 -91.06 14.11
C ILE A 18 59.80 -90.72 13.49
N GLU A 19 58.85 -91.60 13.48
CA GLU A 19 57.50 -91.39 12.97
C GLU A 19 56.78 -90.27 13.81
N LYS A 20 56.95 -90.35 15.14
CA LYS A 20 56.42 -89.35 16.04
C LYS A 20 57.06 -87.98 15.83
N TYR A 21 58.35 -87.93 15.55
CA TYR A 21 59.07 -86.67 15.22
C TYR A 21 58.56 -86.05 13.93
N TYR A 22 58.42 -86.80 12.83
CA TYR A 22 57.92 -86.30 11.58
C TYR A 22 56.46 -85.85 11.68
N LYS A 23 55.62 -86.50 12.46
CA LYS A 23 54.27 -86.05 12.74
C LYS A 23 54.25 -84.75 13.51
N LEU A 24 55.07 -84.59 14.56
CA LEU A 24 55.21 -83.34 15.31
C LEU A 24 55.74 -82.21 14.42
N GLU A 25 56.72 -82.49 13.55
CA GLU A 25 57.24 -81.54 12.58
C GLU A 25 56.17 -81.04 11.60
N SER A 26 55.37 -81.97 11.09
CA SER A 26 54.23 -81.66 10.22
C SER A 26 53.17 -80.82 10.93
N ASP A 27 52.86 -81.13 12.20
CA ASP A 27 51.91 -80.41 13.03
C ASP A 27 52.46 -78.99 13.37
N MET A 28 53.77 -78.83 13.58
CA MET A 28 54.40 -77.53 13.79
C MET A 28 54.28 -76.64 12.55
N VAL A 29 54.63 -77.14 11.37
CA VAL A 29 54.50 -76.43 10.10
C VAL A 29 53.02 -76.04 9.81
N PHE A 30 52.11 -76.93 10.12
CA PHE A 30 50.69 -76.67 10.00
C PHE A 30 50.23 -75.53 10.94
N ASN A 31 50.66 -75.59 12.21
CA ASN A 31 50.32 -74.58 13.22
C ASN A 31 50.94 -73.21 12.86
N GLU A 32 52.17 -73.16 12.33
CA GLU A 32 52.79 -71.97 11.88
C GLU A 32 52.01 -71.31 10.72
N LYS A 33 51.57 -72.07 9.72
CA LYS A 33 50.70 -71.61 8.65
C LYS A 33 49.34 -71.10 9.17
N LEU A 34 48.81 -71.80 10.19
CA LEU A 34 47.54 -71.41 10.81
C LEU A 34 47.70 -70.11 11.58
N HIS A 35 48.85 -69.90 12.28
CA HIS A 35 49.16 -68.70 13.01
C HIS A 35 49.25 -67.49 12.10
N ILE A 36 49.92 -67.59 10.94
CA ILE A 36 49.99 -66.55 9.92
C ILE A 36 48.57 -66.15 9.42
N LYS A 37 47.72 -67.16 9.17
CA LYS A 37 46.31 -66.94 8.74
C LYS A 37 45.50 -66.22 9.82
N ILE A 38 45.75 -66.54 11.09
CA ILE A 38 45.08 -65.87 12.21
C ILE A 38 45.53 -64.39 12.29
N GLU A 39 46.84 -64.11 12.19
CA GLU A 39 47.38 -62.74 12.19
C GLU A 39 46.84 -61.94 11.03
N ASP A 40 46.76 -62.48 9.82
CA ASP A 40 46.19 -61.80 8.66
C ASP A 40 44.71 -61.55 8.86
N ALA A 41 43.93 -62.50 9.37
CA ALA A 41 42.50 -62.31 9.66
C ALA A 41 42.28 -61.26 10.78
N GLU A 42 43.11 -61.22 11.81
CA GLU A 42 43.04 -60.19 12.86
C GLU A 42 43.38 -58.79 12.32
N ARG A 43 44.36 -58.69 11.40
CA ARG A 43 44.68 -57.43 10.72
C ARG A 43 43.52 -56.94 9.86
N ASP A 44 42.91 -57.85 9.11
CA ASP A 44 41.74 -57.51 8.30
C ASP A 44 40.57 -57.09 9.17
N LEU A 45 40.32 -57.76 10.26
CA LEU A 45 39.27 -57.39 11.24
C LEU A 45 39.49 -55.99 11.80
N ASP A 46 40.74 -55.62 12.13
CA ASP A 46 41.04 -54.28 12.62
C ASP A 46 40.85 -53.20 11.55
N ASN A 47 41.22 -53.50 10.29
CA ASN A 47 40.96 -52.63 9.15
C ASN A 47 39.47 -52.43 8.92
N TRP A 48 38.69 -53.50 8.97
CA TRP A 48 37.22 -53.42 8.84
C TRP A 48 36.59 -52.60 9.99
N ARG A 49 37.05 -52.77 11.23
CA ARG A 49 36.57 -52.00 12.38
C ARG A 49 36.85 -50.49 12.20
N LYS A 50 38.05 -50.14 11.73
CA LYS A 50 38.39 -48.73 11.41
C LYS A 50 37.49 -48.17 10.33
N SER A 51 37.26 -48.88 9.25
CA SER A 51 36.39 -48.48 8.15
C SER A 51 34.94 -48.30 8.60
N ILE A 52 34.39 -49.20 9.40
CA ILE A 52 33.05 -49.11 9.96
C ILE A 52 32.93 -47.85 10.85
N LYS A 53 33.94 -47.55 11.67
CA LYS A 53 33.92 -46.35 12.52
C LYS A 53 33.86 -45.08 11.69
N ILE A 54 34.62 -44.99 10.60
CA ILE A 54 34.62 -43.83 9.69
C ILE A 54 33.25 -43.67 9.00
N LEU A 55 32.69 -44.80 8.53
CA LEU A 55 31.37 -44.80 7.86
C LEU A 55 30.24 -44.41 8.82
N LEU A 56 30.29 -44.88 10.07
CA LEU A 56 29.30 -44.51 11.09
C LEU A 56 29.37 -43.00 11.44
N SER A 57 30.60 -42.44 11.56
CA SER A 57 30.77 -41.02 11.75
C SER A 57 30.21 -40.22 10.58
N GLY A 58 30.56 -40.57 9.33
CA GLY A 58 30.04 -39.92 8.13
C GLY A 58 28.51 -40.01 8.01
N LYS A 59 27.91 -41.16 8.39
CA LYS A 59 26.47 -41.31 8.47
C LYS A 59 25.84 -40.31 9.48
N SER A 60 26.43 -40.21 10.66
CA SER A 60 25.96 -39.27 11.69
C SER A 60 26.00 -37.81 11.21
N ASP A 61 27.11 -37.42 10.56
CA ASP A 61 27.28 -36.08 10.02
C ASP A 61 26.26 -35.75 8.92
N MET A 62 26.05 -36.72 8.01
CA MET A 62 25.02 -36.59 6.97
C MET A 62 23.60 -36.50 7.55
N THR A 63 23.29 -37.30 8.56
CA THR A 63 21.97 -37.26 9.21
C THR A 63 21.73 -35.88 9.87
N SER A 64 22.76 -35.35 10.52
CA SER A 64 22.71 -34.02 11.13
C SER A 64 22.55 -32.91 10.08
N ALA A 65 23.24 -33.01 8.94
CA ALA A 65 23.11 -32.09 7.83
C ALA A 65 21.70 -32.12 7.19
N LEU A 66 21.13 -33.32 7.02
CA LEU A 66 19.76 -33.48 6.53
C LEU A 66 18.73 -32.82 7.46
N ALA A 67 18.82 -33.04 8.76
CA ALA A 67 17.93 -32.44 9.74
C ALA A 67 17.98 -30.90 9.70
N ARG A 68 19.19 -30.32 9.53
CA ARG A 68 19.36 -28.86 9.35
C ARG A 68 18.72 -28.36 8.05
N LEU A 69 18.86 -29.11 6.96
CA LEU A 69 18.26 -28.73 5.68
C LEU A 69 16.73 -28.80 5.72
N ASP A 70 16.17 -29.84 6.34
CA ASP A 70 14.72 -29.96 6.53
C ASP A 70 14.15 -28.82 7.35
N SER A 71 14.78 -28.43 8.45
CA SER A 71 14.38 -27.27 9.24
C SER A 71 14.46 -25.95 8.45
N LYS A 72 15.52 -25.77 7.64
CA LYS A 72 15.61 -24.59 6.77
C LYS A 72 14.51 -24.57 5.71
N LYS A 73 14.22 -25.70 5.10
CA LYS A 73 13.14 -25.84 4.12
C LYS A 73 11.80 -25.45 4.73
N GLU A 74 11.48 -25.96 5.91
CA GLU A 74 10.24 -25.63 6.62
C GLU A 74 10.13 -24.11 6.89
N THR A 75 11.22 -23.49 7.35
CA THR A 75 11.28 -22.03 7.54
C THR A 75 11.06 -21.25 6.24
N ILE A 76 11.65 -21.71 5.14
CA ILE A 76 11.46 -21.08 3.82
C ILE A 76 10.01 -21.21 3.37
N ASP A 77 9.41 -22.39 3.49
CA ASP A 77 8.02 -22.63 3.10
C ASP A 77 7.04 -21.76 3.90
N GLU A 78 7.29 -21.56 5.20
CA GLU A 78 6.52 -20.63 6.02
C GLU A 78 6.69 -19.17 5.54
N ASN A 79 7.92 -18.78 5.24
CA ASN A 79 8.18 -17.43 4.76
C ASN A 79 7.55 -17.15 3.39
N VAL A 80 7.58 -18.12 2.48
CA VAL A 80 6.89 -18.03 1.18
C VAL A 80 5.39 -17.81 1.37
N LYS A 81 4.75 -18.57 2.27
CA LYS A 81 3.32 -18.38 2.59
C LYS A 81 3.04 -16.99 3.17
N LYS A 82 3.93 -16.49 4.04
CA LYS A 82 3.81 -15.13 4.60
C LYS A 82 3.93 -14.06 3.51
N ILE A 83 4.91 -14.20 2.61
CA ILE A 83 5.12 -13.28 1.49
C ILE A 83 3.89 -13.24 0.59
N GLN A 84 3.36 -14.38 0.15
CA GLN A 84 2.15 -14.44 -0.69
C GLN A 84 0.96 -13.73 -0.05
N LYS A 85 0.77 -13.92 1.27
CA LYS A 85 -0.29 -13.23 2.01
C LYS A 85 -0.07 -11.71 2.09
N LEU A 86 1.18 -11.28 2.24
CA LEU A 86 1.54 -9.86 2.28
C LEU A 86 1.40 -9.22 0.90
N GLU A 87 1.79 -9.90 -0.17
CA GLU A 87 1.64 -9.43 -1.55
C GLU A 87 0.17 -9.19 -1.91
N SER A 88 -0.72 -10.12 -1.54
CA SER A 88 -2.16 -9.96 -1.76
C SER A 88 -2.71 -8.73 -1.02
N ARG A 89 -2.28 -8.50 0.23
CA ARG A 89 -2.67 -7.31 0.99
C ARG A 89 -2.08 -6.03 0.41
N TYR A 90 -0.83 -6.07 0.00
CA TYR A 90 -0.17 -4.94 -0.64
C TYR A 90 -0.88 -4.52 -1.93
N ALA A 91 -1.24 -5.48 -2.79
CA ALA A 91 -2.01 -5.21 -3.99
C ALA A 91 -3.35 -4.54 -3.67
N ALA A 92 -4.09 -5.04 -2.67
CA ALA A 92 -5.35 -4.44 -2.25
C ALA A 92 -5.18 -2.99 -1.72
N TYR A 93 -4.14 -2.73 -0.91
CA TYR A 93 -3.85 -1.38 -0.44
C TYR A 93 -3.42 -0.45 -1.59
N LYS A 94 -2.65 -0.96 -2.56
CA LYS A 94 -2.27 -0.18 -3.74
C LYS A 94 -3.50 0.28 -4.52
N TYR A 95 -4.43 -0.62 -4.82
CA TYR A 95 -5.70 -0.27 -5.46
C TYR A 95 -6.51 0.73 -4.64
N PHE A 96 -6.58 0.53 -3.32
CA PHE A 96 -7.28 1.48 -2.44
C PHE A 96 -6.66 2.87 -2.49
N ILE A 97 -5.33 2.96 -2.41
CA ILE A 97 -4.62 4.24 -2.48
C ILE A 97 -4.88 4.93 -3.83
N GLU A 98 -4.76 4.20 -4.94
CA GLU A 98 -5.06 4.73 -6.27
C GLU A 98 -6.52 5.21 -6.39
N ALA A 99 -7.46 4.44 -5.84
CA ALA A 99 -8.87 4.81 -5.86
C ALA A 99 -9.20 6.08 -5.04
N VAL A 100 -8.54 6.29 -3.89
CA VAL A 100 -8.81 7.46 -3.03
C VAL A 100 -7.94 8.67 -3.38
N GLN A 101 -7.00 8.55 -4.31
CA GLN A 101 -6.22 9.67 -4.80
C GLN A 101 -7.13 10.69 -5.50
N ARG A 102 -6.65 11.94 -5.59
CA ARG A 102 -7.40 13.05 -6.19
C ARG A 102 -7.87 12.77 -7.63
N ASP A 103 -7.09 12.00 -8.38
CA ASP A 103 -7.35 11.57 -9.76
C ASP A 103 -8.05 10.20 -9.88
N GLY A 104 -8.45 9.60 -8.75
CA GLY A 104 -9.21 8.36 -8.68
C GLY A 104 -10.73 8.58 -8.65
N VAL A 105 -11.41 7.86 -7.78
CA VAL A 105 -12.88 7.95 -7.61
C VAL A 105 -13.39 9.38 -7.35
N PRO A 106 -12.72 10.21 -6.51
CA PRO A 106 -13.16 11.60 -6.33
C PRO A 106 -13.22 12.39 -7.63
N TYR A 107 -12.23 12.23 -8.50
CA TYR A 107 -12.20 12.87 -9.81
C TYR A 107 -13.41 12.47 -10.68
N GLU A 108 -13.69 11.17 -10.77
CA GLU A 108 -14.84 10.69 -11.55
C GLU A 108 -16.18 11.20 -10.99
N LEU A 109 -16.32 11.24 -9.66
CA LEU A 109 -17.54 11.75 -9.02
C LEU A 109 -17.74 13.24 -9.31
N ILE A 110 -16.68 14.03 -9.21
CA ILE A 110 -16.73 15.47 -9.52
C ILE A 110 -17.07 15.68 -10.99
N THR A 111 -16.39 14.97 -11.91
CA THR A 111 -16.64 15.10 -13.35
C THR A 111 -18.11 14.79 -13.71
N LYS A 112 -18.72 13.82 -13.05
CA LYS A 112 -20.13 13.48 -13.25
C LYS A 112 -21.10 14.50 -12.62
N ALA A 113 -20.71 15.13 -11.51
CA ALA A 113 -21.52 16.13 -10.82
C ALA A 113 -21.41 17.52 -11.45
N LEU A 114 -20.30 17.81 -12.11
CA LEU A 114 -19.97 19.15 -12.60
C LEU A 114 -21.02 19.73 -13.57
N PRO A 115 -21.57 18.99 -14.56
CA PRO A 115 -22.62 19.51 -15.43
C PRO A 115 -23.91 19.88 -14.69
N VAL A 116 -24.23 19.17 -13.60
CA VAL A 116 -25.40 19.47 -12.77
C VAL A 116 -25.20 20.76 -12.00
N VAL A 117 -23.99 20.97 -11.46
CA VAL A 117 -23.63 22.21 -10.79
C VAL A 117 -23.61 23.37 -11.78
N GLU A 118 -23.04 23.18 -12.96
CA GLU A 118 -22.99 24.18 -14.03
C GLU A 118 -24.40 24.63 -14.46
N GLY A 119 -25.30 23.68 -14.68
CA GLY A 119 -26.69 23.98 -14.98
C GLY A 119 -27.35 24.81 -13.89
N ALA A 120 -27.22 24.40 -12.63
CA ALA A 120 -27.80 25.14 -11.49
C ALA A 120 -27.21 26.54 -11.34
N VAL A 121 -25.93 26.73 -11.60
CA VAL A 121 -25.27 28.06 -11.57
C VAL A 121 -25.79 28.94 -12.71
N ASN A 122 -25.86 28.39 -13.91
CA ASN A 122 -26.34 29.13 -15.09
C ASN A 122 -27.82 29.49 -15.01
N ASP A 123 -28.66 28.67 -14.39
CA ASP A 123 -30.07 29.01 -14.08
C ASP A 123 -30.18 30.20 -13.14
N ILE A 124 -29.23 30.37 -12.22
CA ILE A 124 -29.12 31.52 -11.33
C ILE A 124 -28.64 32.77 -12.12
N LEU A 125 -27.56 32.62 -12.88
CA LEU A 125 -26.96 33.69 -13.65
C LEU A 125 -27.92 34.27 -14.67
N ALA A 126 -28.71 33.44 -15.37
CA ALA A 126 -29.71 33.89 -16.35
C ALA A 126 -30.77 34.82 -15.77
N GLN A 127 -30.98 34.87 -14.46
CA GLN A 127 -31.88 35.82 -13.77
C GLN A 127 -31.25 37.18 -13.44
N ILE A 128 -29.90 37.25 -13.52
CA ILE A 128 -29.14 38.36 -12.96
C ILE A 128 -28.32 39.09 -14.05
N VAL A 129 -27.71 38.30 -14.97
CA VAL A 129 -26.73 38.79 -15.98
C VAL A 129 -26.91 38.05 -17.30
N ASP A 130 -26.24 38.57 -18.36
CA ASP A 130 -26.33 38.03 -19.73
C ASP A 130 -25.20 37.06 -20.10
N PHE A 131 -24.37 36.66 -19.15
CA PHE A 131 -23.29 35.69 -19.38
C PHE A 131 -23.56 34.40 -18.63
N GLN A 132 -22.85 33.34 -19.03
CA GLN A 132 -22.86 32.03 -18.42
C GLN A 132 -21.47 31.62 -17.91
N ILE A 133 -21.43 30.54 -17.14
CA ILE A 133 -20.20 29.93 -16.68
C ILE A 133 -20.06 28.56 -17.34
N LEU A 134 -18.85 28.24 -17.77
CA LEU A 134 -18.42 26.92 -18.21
C LEU A 134 -17.36 26.38 -17.27
N PHE A 135 -17.56 25.18 -16.74
CA PHE A 135 -16.56 24.45 -15.98
C PHE A 135 -15.83 23.45 -16.86
N GLU A 136 -14.53 23.58 -16.94
CA GLU A 136 -13.65 22.67 -17.67
C GLU A 136 -12.74 21.92 -16.72
N MET A 137 -12.69 20.60 -16.89
CA MET A 137 -11.76 19.74 -16.14
C MET A 137 -10.44 19.61 -16.91
N ASP A 138 -9.35 20.07 -16.27
CA ASP A 138 -7.99 19.90 -16.76
C ASP A 138 -7.21 19.04 -15.75
N GLY A 139 -7.19 17.75 -15.99
CA GLY A 139 -6.57 16.78 -15.09
C GLY A 139 -7.16 16.86 -13.68
N LYS A 140 -6.46 17.50 -12.73
CA LYS A 140 -6.88 17.60 -11.32
C LYS A 140 -7.54 18.93 -10.97
N ASN A 141 -7.62 19.85 -11.90
CA ASN A 141 -8.13 21.20 -11.67
C ASN A 141 -9.48 21.38 -12.36
N ILE A 142 -10.32 22.21 -11.77
CA ILE A 142 -11.54 22.72 -12.37
C ILE A 142 -11.26 24.17 -12.74
N ASN A 143 -11.23 24.45 -14.02
CA ASN A 143 -11.12 25.80 -14.54
C ASN A 143 -12.54 26.35 -14.74
N CYS A 144 -12.73 27.62 -14.45
CA CYS A 144 -14.00 28.29 -14.61
C CYS A 144 -13.84 29.38 -15.67
N HIS A 145 -14.68 29.33 -16.70
CA HIS A 145 -14.69 30.30 -17.77
C HIS A 145 -16.00 31.05 -17.76
N ILE A 146 -15.93 32.32 -18.12
CA ILE A 146 -17.11 33.14 -18.42
C ILE A 146 -17.38 33.10 -19.92
N VAL A 147 -18.63 32.95 -20.28
CA VAL A 147 -19.09 32.73 -21.66
C VAL A 147 -20.17 33.74 -21.98
N TYR A 148 -19.92 34.64 -22.93
CA TYR A 148 -20.92 35.54 -23.47
C TYR A 148 -21.58 34.99 -24.75
N ASP A 149 -20.76 34.45 -25.62
CA ASP A 149 -21.16 33.76 -26.85
C ASP A 149 -20.09 32.73 -27.28
N GLU A 150 -20.25 32.08 -28.42
CA GLU A 150 -19.35 31.00 -28.91
C GLU A 150 -17.90 31.50 -29.12
N ASP A 151 -17.69 32.78 -29.45
CA ASP A 151 -16.37 33.36 -29.72
C ASP A 151 -15.78 34.10 -28.51
N ASN A 152 -16.57 34.39 -27.49
CA ASN A 152 -16.21 35.17 -26.33
C ASN A 152 -16.21 34.32 -25.05
N ILE A 153 -15.15 33.52 -24.92
CA ILE A 153 -14.91 32.67 -23.76
C ILE A 153 -13.51 32.98 -23.19
N TRP A 154 -13.43 33.30 -21.92
CA TRP A 154 -12.15 33.51 -21.23
C TRP A 154 -12.19 33.09 -19.75
N PRO A 155 -11.03 32.85 -19.15
CA PRO A 155 -10.95 32.51 -17.74
C PRO A 155 -11.65 33.53 -16.84
N LEU A 156 -12.41 33.08 -15.86
CA LEU A 156 -13.12 33.93 -14.90
C LEU A 156 -12.19 34.90 -14.15
N GLU A 157 -10.93 34.52 -13.98
CA GLU A 157 -9.91 35.34 -13.32
C GLU A 157 -9.59 36.63 -14.12
N LEU A 158 -9.84 36.65 -15.41
CA LEU A 158 -9.61 37.79 -16.28
C LEU A 158 -10.85 38.70 -16.42
N SER A 159 -11.97 38.31 -15.83
CA SER A 159 -13.21 39.06 -15.88
C SER A 159 -13.21 40.29 -14.93
N SER A 160 -14.19 41.15 -15.07
CA SER A 160 -14.35 42.31 -14.20
C SER A 160 -14.63 41.91 -12.74
N GLY A 161 -14.43 42.85 -11.83
CA GLY A 161 -14.68 42.60 -10.40
C GLY A 161 -16.12 42.20 -10.10
N MET A 162 -17.09 42.83 -10.81
CA MET A 162 -18.51 42.53 -10.67
C MET A 162 -18.84 41.13 -11.21
N GLU A 163 -18.36 40.80 -12.39
CA GLU A 163 -18.58 39.47 -13.00
C GLU A 163 -18.05 38.37 -12.09
N ARG A 164 -16.83 38.54 -11.54
CA ARG A 164 -16.26 37.59 -10.57
C ARG A 164 -17.09 37.46 -9.30
N PHE A 165 -17.60 38.60 -8.77
CA PHE A 165 -18.42 38.60 -7.57
C PHE A 165 -19.73 37.85 -7.79
N ILE A 166 -20.49 38.19 -8.85
CA ILE A 166 -21.76 37.53 -9.17
C ILE A 166 -21.56 36.05 -9.46
N SER A 167 -20.56 35.71 -10.27
CA SER A 167 -20.23 34.31 -10.57
C SER A 167 -19.87 33.51 -9.30
N SER A 168 -19.03 34.09 -8.42
CA SER A 168 -18.67 33.46 -7.16
C SER A 168 -19.89 33.22 -6.25
N LEU A 169 -20.81 34.18 -6.20
CA LEU A 169 -22.02 34.07 -5.41
C LEU A 169 -22.98 33.03 -6.03
N ALA A 170 -23.17 33.05 -7.35
CA ALA A 170 -23.99 32.06 -8.07
C ALA A 170 -23.45 30.62 -7.90
N ILE A 171 -22.14 30.45 -7.97
CA ILE A 171 -21.50 29.13 -7.71
C ILE A 171 -21.79 28.66 -6.29
N ARG A 172 -21.67 29.51 -5.30
CA ARG A 172 -21.95 29.14 -3.89
C ARG A 172 -23.41 28.76 -3.68
N VAL A 173 -24.35 29.54 -4.21
CA VAL A 173 -25.78 29.25 -4.11
C VAL A 173 -26.14 28.00 -4.92
N GLY A 174 -25.62 27.85 -6.13
CA GLY A 174 -25.79 26.68 -6.96
C GLY A 174 -25.31 25.39 -6.28
N LEU A 175 -24.15 25.44 -5.63
CA LEU A 175 -23.63 24.31 -4.84
C LEU A 175 -24.53 23.97 -3.64
N ILE A 176 -25.11 24.98 -2.97
CA ILE A 176 -26.08 24.75 -1.88
C ILE A 176 -27.32 24.05 -2.43
N ASN A 177 -27.83 24.48 -3.59
CA ASN A 177 -29.05 23.95 -4.20
C ASN A 177 -28.88 22.50 -4.70
N VAL A 178 -27.68 22.15 -5.20
CA VAL A 178 -27.37 20.79 -5.68
C VAL A 178 -26.99 19.86 -4.51
N SER A 179 -26.55 20.43 -3.39
CA SER A 179 -26.16 19.64 -2.22
C SER A 179 -27.34 18.90 -1.58
N SER A 180 -27.12 17.69 -1.13
CA SER A 180 -28.07 16.94 -0.29
C SER A 180 -28.08 17.38 1.18
N LEU A 181 -27.27 18.36 1.55
CA LEU A 181 -27.22 18.90 2.91
C LEU A 181 -28.41 19.83 3.17
N PRO A 182 -28.85 20.00 4.43
CA PRO A 182 -29.89 20.94 4.77
C PRO A 182 -29.52 22.37 4.34
N ALA A 183 -30.34 22.98 3.50
CA ALA A 183 -30.12 24.34 3.03
C ALA A 183 -30.31 25.35 4.17
N SER A 184 -29.41 26.33 4.27
CA SER A 184 -29.55 27.44 5.22
C SER A 184 -30.63 28.41 4.74
N ASN A 185 -31.47 28.90 5.65
CA ASN A 185 -32.39 30.00 5.37
C ASN A 185 -31.78 31.39 5.58
N PHE A 186 -30.50 31.45 5.93
CA PHE A 186 -29.74 32.67 6.24
C PHE A 186 -28.52 32.76 5.33
N LEU A 187 -28.29 33.94 4.77
CA LEU A 187 -27.08 34.28 4.03
C LEU A 187 -26.51 35.59 4.60
N ALA A 188 -25.21 35.60 4.87
CA ALA A 188 -24.46 36.80 5.20
C ALA A 188 -23.43 37.10 4.11
N ILE A 189 -23.43 38.34 3.59
CA ILE A 189 -22.46 38.82 2.62
C ILE A 189 -21.73 39.98 3.24
N ASP A 190 -20.43 39.77 3.50
CA ASP A 190 -19.54 40.76 4.08
C ASP A 190 -18.66 41.35 2.98
N GLU A 191 -18.93 42.61 2.63
CA GLU A 191 -18.27 43.31 1.53
C GLU A 191 -18.39 42.64 0.15
N GLY A 192 -17.53 42.98 -0.81
CA GLY A 192 -17.56 42.48 -2.19
C GLY A 192 -18.25 43.43 -3.18
N TRP A 193 -18.91 44.46 -2.67
CA TRP A 193 -19.71 45.39 -3.47
C TRP A 193 -18.87 46.57 -4.03
N GLY A 194 -17.62 46.75 -3.58
CA GLY A 194 -16.73 47.83 -3.96
C GLY A 194 -16.30 47.87 -5.43
N THR A 195 -16.61 46.80 -6.17
CA THR A 195 -16.31 46.70 -7.61
C THR A 195 -17.54 47.01 -8.49
N MET A 196 -18.64 47.44 -7.90
CA MET A 196 -19.88 47.73 -8.61
C MET A 196 -19.95 49.21 -9.02
N ASP A 197 -19.99 49.43 -10.32
CA ASP A 197 -20.19 50.74 -10.91
C ASP A 197 -21.67 51.07 -11.02
N SER A 198 -21.98 52.36 -11.12
CA SER A 198 -23.36 52.85 -11.28
C SER A 198 -24.08 52.32 -12.53
N GLU A 199 -23.34 51.82 -13.52
CA GLU A 199 -23.89 51.24 -14.75
C GLU A 199 -24.50 49.83 -14.51
N ASN A 200 -24.13 49.15 -13.42
CA ASN A 200 -24.53 47.79 -13.09
C ASN A 200 -25.64 47.67 -12.04
N LEU A 201 -26.30 48.78 -11.70
CA LEU A 201 -27.37 48.83 -10.69
C LEU A 201 -28.51 47.83 -10.94
N ASN A 202 -28.86 47.59 -12.21
CA ASN A 202 -29.90 46.64 -12.57
C ASN A 202 -29.53 45.22 -12.18
N SER A 203 -28.29 44.82 -12.42
CA SER A 203 -27.80 43.46 -12.04
C SER A 203 -27.75 43.31 -10.52
N VAL A 204 -27.42 44.35 -9.79
CA VAL A 204 -27.46 44.37 -8.31
C VAL A 204 -28.91 44.18 -7.81
N TYR A 205 -29.86 44.90 -8.40
CA TYR A 205 -31.26 44.79 -8.04
C TYR A 205 -31.79 43.38 -8.33
N ASN A 206 -31.51 42.83 -9.50
CA ASN A 206 -31.88 41.46 -9.86
C ASN A 206 -31.28 40.45 -8.90
N LEU A 207 -30.00 40.63 -8.54
CA LEU A 207 -29.32 39.78 -7.55
C LEU A 207 -30.05 39.79 -6.20
N PHE A 208 -30.44 40.97 -5.70
CA PHE A 208 -31.17 41.03 -4.43
C PHE A 208 -32.55 40.39 -4.51
N GLN A 209 -33.28 40.58 -5.59
CA GLN A 209 -34.55 39.93 -5.79
C GLN A 209 -34.38 38.40 -5.80
N PHE A 210 -33.35 37.90 -6.47
CA PHE A 210 -33.01 36.49 -6.46
C PHE A 210 -32.67 36.01 -5.04
N LEU A 211 -31.80 36.71 -4.29
CA LEU A 211 -31.43 36.34 -2.92
C LEU A 211 -32.63 36.31 -1.97
N LYS A 212 -33.55 37.27 -2.07
CA LYS A 212 -34.80 37.32 -1.31
C LYS A 212 -35.70 36.09 -1.61
N SER A 213 -35.66 35.59 -2.83
CA SER A 213 -36.43 34.39 -3.21
C SER A 213 -35.81 33.09 -2.62
N GLN A 214 -34.50 33.07 -2.44
CA GLN A 214 -33.77 31.87 -1.98
C GLN A 214 -33.63 31.81 -0.46
N PHE A 215 -33.44 32.93 0.22
CA PHE A 215 -33.17 32.98 1.65
C PHE A 215 -34.23 33.79 2.40
N LYS A 216 -34.63 33.28 3.57
CA LYS A 216 -35.59 34.01 4.43
C LYS A 216 -35.00 35.26 5.07
N PHE A 217 -33.68 35.26 5.27
CA PHE A 217 -32.95 36.41 5.82
C PHE A 217 -31.60 36.53 5.14
N THR A 218 -31.33 37.69 4.54
CA THR A 218 -30.06 38.03 3.93
C THR A 218 -29.48 39.25 4.66
N MET A 219 -28.30 39.11 5.24
CA MET A 219 -27.55 40.18 5.89
C MET A 219 -26.43 40.63 4.96
N ILE A 220 -26.42 41.93 4.68
CA ILE A 220 -25.43 42.57 3.82
C ILE A 220 -24.64 43.57 4.65
N ILE A 221 -23.33 43.45 4.67
CA ILE A 221 -22.41 44.39 5.28
C ILE A 221 -21.72 45.17 4.15
N SER A 222 -21.89 46.47 4.11
CA SER A 222 -21.34 47.32 3.06
C SER A 222 -21.09 48.71 3.57
N HIS A 223 -20.11 49.37 2.99
CA HIS A 223 -19.81 50.79 3.20
C HIS A 223 -20.26 51.67 2.01
N ILE A 224 -21.01 51.10 1.06
CA ILE A 224 -21.41 51.75 -0.19
C ILE A 224 -22.82 52.33 -0.05
N ASP A 225 -22.95 53.64 -0.20
CA ASP A 225 -24.22 54.36 -0.02
C ASP A 225 -25.30 53.98 -1.03
N THR A 226 -24.95 53.64 -2.27
CA THR A 226 -25.90 53.21 -3.32
C THR A 226 -26.65 51.91 -2.99
N MET A 227 -26.18 51.14 -2.01
CA MET A 227 -26.84 49.90 -1.57
C MET A 227 -28.01 50.15 -0.62
N ARG A 228 -28.13 51.35 -0.05
CA ARG A 228 -29.15 51.72 0.94
C ARG A 228 -30.58 51.56 0.41
N ASP A 229 -30.78 51.92 -0.87
CA ASP A 229 -32.09 51.86 -1.51
C ASP A 229 -32.52 50.42 -1.97
N ALA A 230 -31.60 49.49 -1.92
CA ALA A 230 -31.82 48.11 -2.38
C ALA A 230 -32.20 47.14 -1.26
N VAL A 231 -32.13 47.56 0.02
CA VAL A 231 -32.40 46.72 1.21
C VAL A 231 -33.71 47.13 1.89
N ASP A 232 -34.38 46.15 2.56
CA ASP A 232 -35.63 46.42 3.25
C ASP A 232 -35.45 47.12 4.61
N THR A 233 -34.33 46.88 5.26
CA THR A 233 -33.99 47.44 6.57
C THR A 233 -32.52 47.80 6.62
N LEU A 234 -32.25 49.04 7.03
CA LEU A 234 -30.89 49.54 7.17
C LEU A 234 -30.53 49.72 8.64
N LEU A 235 -29.34 49.22 9.00
CA LEU A 235 -28.72 49.51 10.29
C LEU A 235 -27.44 50.31 10.05
N ASP A 236 -27.46 51.59 10.42
CA ASP A 236 -26.30 52.49 10.24
C ASP A 236 -25.40 52.41 11.49
N ILE A 237 -24.16 51.97 11.29
CA ILE A 237 -23.18 51.84 12.38
C ILE A 237 -22.15 52.96 12.26
N LYS A 238 -22.13 53.87 13.22
CA LYS A 238 -21.21 55.01 13.28
C LYS A 238 -20.29 54.90 14.50
N LYS A 239 -19.05 55.28 14.30
CA LYS A 239 -18.10 55.43 15.40
C LYS A 239 -18.08 56.89 15.89
N VAL A 240 -18.54 57.10 17.13
CA VAL A 240 -18.57 58.40 17.79
C VAL A 240 -17.75 58.30 19.06
N ASP A 241 -16.76 59.16 19.23
CA ASP A 241 -15.87 59.24 20.41
C ASP A 241 -15.23 57.89 20.82
N GLY A 242 -14.88 57.10 19.83
CA GLY A 242 -14.25 55.79 20.06
C GLY A 242 -15.20 54.62 20.30
N PHE A 243 -16.51 54.85 20.40
CA PHE A 243 -17.55 53.86 20.59
C PHE A 243 -18.40 53.70 19.33
N SER A 244 -18.84 52.45 19.06
CA SER A 244 -19.78 52.19 17.97
C SER A 244 -21.21 52.44 18.45
N SER A 245 -21.97 53.21 17.70
CA SER A 245 -23.41 53.47 17.90
C SER A 245 -24.19 52.94 16.70
N VAL A 246 -25.36 52.37 16.94
CA VAL A 246 -26.29 51.88 15.92
C VAL A 246 -27.47 52.82 15.83
N SER A 247 -27.80 53.24 14.61
CA SER A 247 -29.02 53.99 14.30
C SER A 247 -29.79 53.24 13.21
N SER A 248 -31.08 53.13 13.36
CA SER A 248 -32.03 52.55 12.38
C SER A 248 -32.78 53.68 11.65
#